data_3757e49c3ae6499a28c84132f4d5fdcc
#
_entry.id   3757e49c3ae6499a28c84132f4d5fdcc
#
_cell.length_a   1.000
_cell.length_b   1.000
_cell.length_c   1.000
_cell.angle_alpha   90.00
_cell.angle_beta   90.00
_cell.angle_gamma   90.00
#
_symmetry.space_group_name_H-M   'P 1'
#
loop_
_entity.id
_entity.type
_entity.pdbx_description
1 polymer ?
#
loop_
_entity_poly.entity_id
_entity_poly.type
_entity_poly.pdbx_seq_one_letter_code
_entity_poly.pdbx_strand_id
1 'polypeptide(L)'
;MHARIREDLKAFPPHLVTLVYLGDYIDRGPDSAGVIQRLCKPAIPGAECVLLKGNHELMLERFLASPEAAQSWRQLGGMETLLSYGVDVKAALAGDEAAPMAAELLKKIPAPHRALLASLKVSEMIGDYFFCHAGARPGVSLDRQDPADLLWIRHEFLSSDYAFEKIIVHGHTPVEQPEFHPNRINIDTGAYATGRLSCLVLSSDEQRLICVGD
;
A
#
# COMPACT_ATOMS: atom_id res chain seq x y z
N MET A 1 9.58 -1.04 11.52
CA MET A 1 8.23 -1.52 11.83
C MET A 1 8.20 -2.99 12.26
N HIS A 2 8.53 -3.99 11.43
CA HIS A 2 8.40 -5.43 11.79
C HIS A 2 9.08 -5.83 13.11
N ALA A 3 10.21 -5.22 13.48
CA ALA A 3 10.85 -5.46 14.79
C ALA A 3 9.96 -4.99 15.95
N ARG A 4 9.38 -3.80 15.83
CA ARG A 4 8.48 -3.23 16.84
C ARG A 4 7.19 -4.06 16.99
N ILE A 5 6.62 -4.55 15.87
CA ILE A 5 5.47 -5.46 15.93
C ILE A 5 5.84 -6.75 16.67
N ARG A 6 7.03 -7.34 16.43
CA ARG A 6 7.49 -8.53 17.17
C ARG A 6 7.68 -8.29 18.67
N GLU A 7 8.15 -7.11 19.04
CA GLU A 7 8.27 -6.71 20.45
C GLU A 7 6.88 -6.57 21.10
N ASP A 8 5.96 -5.92 20.42
CA ASP A 8 4.58 -5.76 20.88
C ASP A 8 3.88 -7.11 21.06
N LEU A 9 4.01 -8.02 20.10
CA LEU A 9 3.43 -9.37 20.18
C LEU A 9 4.04 -10.23 21.30
N LYS A 10 5.28 -9.96 21.71
CA LYS A 10 5.87 -10.61 22.90
C LYS A 10 5.28 -10.07 24.20
N ALA A 11 5.02 -8.75 24.24
CA ALA A 11 4.43 -8.10 25.41
C ALA A 11 2.93 -8.44 25.57
N PHE A 12 2.23 -8.57 24.44
CA PHE A 12 0.79 -8.86 24.37
C PHE A 12 0.52 -10.02 23.41
N PRO A 13 0.78 -11.29 23.82
CA PRO A 13 0.71 -12.45 22.94
C PRO A 13 -0.75 -12.81 22.60
N PRO A 14 -1.18 -12.65 21.34
CA PRO A 14 -2.51 -13.04 20.89
C PRO A 14 -2.56 -14.52 20.47
N HIS A 15 -3.75 -15.09 20.35
CA HIS A 15 -3.95 -16.43 19.80
C HIS A 15 -3.76 -16.49 18.28
N LEU A 16 -4.15 -15.43 17.58
CA LEU A 16 -4.06 -15.29 16.12
C LEU A 16 -3.55 -13.91 15.77
N VAL A 17 -2.71 -13.83 14.74
CA VAL A 17 -2.18 -12.58 14.22
C VAL A 17 -2.46 -12.52 12.72
N THR A 18 -3.09 -11.42 12.28
CA THR A 18 -3.20 -11.07 10.87
C THR A 18 -2.51 -9.72 10.64
N LEU A 19 -1.57 -9.66 9.71
CA LEU A 19 -0.94 -8.43 9.27
C LEU A 19 -1.60 -7.97 7.97
N VAL A 20 -2.19 -6.78 7.98
CA VAL A 20 -2.75 -6.15 6.79
C VAL A 20 -1.84 -4.98 6.37
N TYR A 21 -1.37 -5.02 5.13
CA TYR A 21 -0.60 -3.95 4.52
C TYR A 21 -1.48 -3.20 3.52
N LEU A 22 -1.51 -1.87 3.59
CA LEU A 22 -2.50 -1.05 2.90
C LEU A 22 -2.10 -0.60 1.47
N GLY A 23 -1.02 -1.14 0.90
CA GLY A 23 -0.56 -0.78 -0.45
C GLY A 23 0.55 0.26 -0.49
N ASP A 24 0.87 0.73 -1.71
CA ASP A 24 1.91 1.70 -2.01
C ASP A 24 3.30 1.25 -1.55
N TYR A 25 3.70 0.04 -1.95
CA TYR A 25 4.99 -0.56 -1.63
C TYR A 25 6.13 -0.07 -2.51
N ILE A 26 5.81 0.59 -3.61
CA ILE A 26 6.73 1.05 -4.65
C ILE A 26 6.62 2.56 -4.83
N ASP A 27 7.51 3.10 -5.63
CA ASP A 27 7.60 4.50 -6.05
C ASP A 27 8.08 5.46 -4.93
N ARG A 28 8.59 6.62 -5.33
CA ARG A 28 9.07 7.72 -4.47
C ARG A 28 10.24 7.35 -3.54
N GLY A 29 10.14 6.22 -2.85
CA GLY A 29 11.20 5.74 -1.97
C GLY A 29 12.39 5.15 -2.74
N PRO A 30 13.59 5.12 -2.16
CA PRO A 30 14.82 4.76 -2.88
C PRO A 30 14.97 3.26 -3.17
N ASP A 31 14.20 2.38 -2.48
CA ASP A 31 14.40 0.92 -2.55
C ASP A 31 13.08 0.14 -2.66
N SER A 32 12.30 0.42 -3.70
CA SER A 32 11.05 -0.32 -4.00
C SER A 32 11.29 -1.82 -4.14
N ALA A 33 12.38 -2.22 -4.82
CA ALA A 33 12.73 -3.64 -4.98
C ALA A 33 13.00 -4.32 -3.64
N GLY A 34 13.69 -3.65 -2.72
CA GLY A 34 13.96 -4.16 -1.37
C GLY A 34 12.70 -4.27 -0.53
N VAL A 35 11.74 -3.34 -0.65
CA VAL A 35 10.43 -3.43 0.01
C VAL A 35 9.69 -4.67 -0.47
N ILE A 36 9.53 -4.87 -1.79
CA ILE A 36 8.87 -6.06 -2.34
C ILE A 36 9.60 -7.35 -1.91
N GLN A 37 10.96 -7.38 -1.99
CA GLN A 37 11.75 -8.52 -1.52
C GLN A 37 11.50 -8.82 -0.04
N ARG A 38 11.30 -7.79 0.77
CA ARG A 38 11.00 -7.94 2.21
C ARG A 38 9.60 -8.52 2.42
N LEU A 39 8.62 -8.11 1.61
CA LEU A 39 7.24 -8.58 1.68
C LEU A 39 7.06 -10.02 1.13
N CYS A 40 7.95 -10.49 0.27
CA CYS A 40 7.96 -11.89 -0.17
C CYS A 40 8.26 -12.89 0.96
N LYS A 41 8.66 -12.41 2.14
CA LYS A 41 8.97 -13.25 3.30
C LYS A 41 8.02 -12.94 4.45
N PRO A 42 7.53 -13.95 5.20
CA PRO A 42 6.73 -13.71 6.39
C PRO A 42 7.44 -12.75 7.37
N ALA A 43 6.78 -11.67 7.74
CA ALA A 43 7.32 -10.72 8.70
C ALA A 43 7.29 -11.26 10.12
N ILE A 44 6.21 -12.00 10.44
CA ILE A 44 5.95 -12.62 11.73
C ILE A 44 5.68 -14.11 11.47
N PRO A 45 6.46 -15.04 12.05
CA PRO A 45 6.22 -16.46 11.91
C PRO A 45 4.83 -16.84 12.43
N GLY A 46 4.05 -17.58 11.64
CA GLY A 46 2.71 -18.03 12.00
C GLY A 46 1.60 -17.00 11.84
N ALA A 47 1.91 -15.75 11.49
CA ALA A 47 0.90 -14.75 11.19
C ALA A 47 0.35 -14.94 9.77
N GLU A 48 -0.94 -14.69 9.61
CA GLU A 48 -1.55 -14.48 8.31
C GLU A 48 -1.12 -13.12 7.76
N CYS A 49 -0.87 -13.02 6.44
CA CYS A 49 -0.51 -11.76 5.78
C CYS A 49 -1.49 -11.45 4.66
N VAL A 50 -2.11 -10.29 4.73
CA VAL A 50 -2.94 -9.71 3.69
C VAL A 50 -2.21 -8.51 3.11
N LEU A 51 -1.95 -8.55 1.80
CA LEU A 51 -1.30 -7.46 1.08
C LEU A 51 -2.34 -6.82 0.16
N LEU A 52 -2.65 -5.56 0.43
CA LEU A 52 -3.56 -4.80 -0.42
C LEU A 52 -2.78 -4.08 -1.51
N LYS A 53 -3.44 -3.81 -2.61
CA LYS A 53 -2.94 -3.03 -3.74
C LYS A 53 -3.14 -1.55 -3.44
N GLY A 54 -2.11 -0.72 -3.68
CA GLY A 54 -2.25 0.72 -3.77
C GLY A 54 -2.41 1.19 -5.22
N ASN A 55 -2.64 2.48 -5.39
CA ASN A 55 -2.72 3.07 -6.73
C ASN A 55 -1.36 3.06 -7.45
N HIS A 56 -0.25 3.05 -6.73
CA HIS A 56 1.09 2.94 -7.30
C HIS A 56 1.32 1.57 -7.96
N GLU A 57 0.91 0.48 -7.34
CA GLU A 57 0.97 -0.87 -7.92
C GLU A 57 0.05 -0.98 -9.15
N LEU A 58 -1.14 -0.37 -9.13
CA LEU A 58 -2.02 -0.30 -10.30
C LEU A 58 -1.35 0.45 -11.46
N MET A 59 -0.66 1.55 -11.19
CA MET A 59 0.02 2.33 -12.23
C MET A 59 1.23 1.59 -12.82
N LEU A 60 1.95 0.82 -12.02
CA LEU A 60 2.99 -0.11 -12.52
C LEU A 60 2.38 -1.17 -13.45
N GLU A 61 1.27 -1.80 -13.05
CA GLU A 61 0.56 -2.77 -13.90
C GLU A 61 0.14 -2.16 -15.24
N ARG A 62 -0.43 -0.95 -15.21
CA ARG A 62 -0.83 -0.22 -16.42
C ARG A 62 0.37 0.10 -17.31
N PHE A 63 1.48 0.55 -16.74
CA PHE A 63 2.71 0.81 -17.47
C PHE A 63 3.26 -0.44 -18.15
N LEU A 64 3.27 -1.58 -17.46
CA LEU A 64 3.76 -2.85 -18.01
C LEU A 64 2.84 -3.39 -19.11
N ALA A 65 1.53 -3.14 -19.02
CA ALA A 65 0.54 -3.55 -20.02
C ALA A 65 0.46 -2.59 -21.22
N SER A 66 0.62 -1.30 -20.98
CA SER A 66 0.50 -0.22 -21.97
C SER A 66 1.54 0.86 -21.67
N PRO A 67 2.66 0.89 -22.42
CA PRO A 67 3.74 1.83 -22.16
C PRO A 67 3.35 3.30 -22.23
N GLU A 68 2.22 3.64 -22.89
CA GLU A 68 1.67 5.00 -22.92
C GLU A 68 1.36 5.55 -21.53
N ALA A 69 1.14 4.67 -20.53
CA ALA A 69 0.96 5.06 -19.14
C ALA A 69 2.26 5.56 -18.46
N ALA A 70 3.42 5.49 -19.13
CA ALA A 70 4.73 5.84 -18.58
C ALA A 70 4.78 7.25 -17.99
N GLN A 71 4.21 8.23 -18.70
CA GLN A 71 4.23 9.63 -18.25
C GLN A 71 3.47 9.79 -16.93
N SER A 72 2.27 9.24 -16.84
CA SER A 72 1.44 9.33 -15.63
C SER A 72 2.10 8.59 -14.45
N TRP A 73 2.67 7.41 -14.69
CA TRP A 73 3.37 6.66 -13.64
C TRP A 73 4.65 7.36 -13.16
N ARG A 74 5.45 7.95 -14.06
CA ARG A 74 6.64 8.74 -13.69
C ARG A 74 6.28 9.94 -12.80
N GLN A 75 5.16 10.61 -13.05
CA GLN A 75 4.67 11.72 -12.21
C GLN A 75 4.32 11.28 -10.80
N LEU A 76 4.02 10.00 -10.58
CA LEU A 76 3.77 9.42 -9.28
C LEU A 76 5.03 8.91 -8.56
N GLY A 77 6.21 9.00 -9.19
CA GLY A 77 7.46 8.55 -8.59
C GLY A 77 7.92 7.17 -9.08
N GLY A 78 7.47 6.73 -10.26
CA GLY A 78 7.86 5.44 -10.86
C GLY A 78 9.33 5.36 -11.27
N MET A 79 10.03 6.51 -11.36
CA MET A 79 11.46 6.54 -11.67
C MET A 79 12.30 5.85 -10.60
N GLU A 80 11.97 6.03 -9.33
CA GLU A 80 12.64 5.42 -8.20
C GLU A 80 12.48 3.89 -8.24
N THR A 81 11.32 3.40 -8.66
CA THR A 81 11.08 1.97 -8.87
C THR A 81 11.94 1.41 -10.00
N LEU A 82 12.01 2.10 -11.15
CA LEU A 82 12.89 1.71 -12.26
C LEU A 82 14.35 1.60 -11.80
N LEU A 83 14.85 2.63 -11.11
CA LEU A 83 16.21 2.68 -10.58
C LEU A 83 16.47 1.55 -9.58
N SER A 84 15.54 1.26 -8.67
CA SER A 84 15.68 0.22 -7.64
C SER A 84 15.77 -1.18 -8.24
N TYR A 85 15.15 -1.41 -9.41
CA TYR A 85 15.31 -2.64 -10.20
C TYR A 85 16.51 -2.59 -11.17
N GLY A 86 17.29 -1.51 -11.18
CA GLY A 86 18.48 -1.36 -11.99
C GLY A 86 18.20 -1.15 -13.49
N VAL A 87 17.05 -0.55 -13.83
CA VAL A 87 16.74 -0.12 -15.21
C VAL A 87 17.59 1.10 -15.56
N ASP A 88 18.17 1.13 -16.75
CA ASP A 88 18.90 2.31 -17.24
C ASP A 88 17.94 3.42 -17.66
N VAL A 89 17.65 4.29 -16.70
CA VAL A 89 16.73 5.42 -16.93
C VAL A 89 17.33 6.54 -17.78
N LYS A 90 18.66 6.60 -17.97
CA LYS A 90 19.29 7.63 -18.81
C LYS A 90 18.98 7.40 -20.28
N ALA A 91 19.06 6.14 -20.75
CA ALA A 91 18.64 5.77 -22.08
C ALA A 91 17.15 6.04 -22.29
N ALA A 92 16.34 5.80 -21.27
CA ALA A 92 14.90 6.00 -21.28
C ALA A 92 14.48 7.49 -21.28
N LEU A 93 15.31 8.39 -20.74
CA LEU A 93 15.06 9.85 -20.74
C LEU A 93 15.56 10.52 -22.04
N ALA A 94 16.52 9.91 -22.73
CA ALA A 94 17.08 10.43 -23.96
C ALA A 94 16.22 10.13 -25.20
N GLY A 95 15.29 9.21 -25.13
CA GLY A 95 14.33 8.85 -26.16
C GLY A 95 12.95 8.63 -25.56
N ASP A 96 11.92 8.85 -26.35
CA ASP A 96 10.50 8.64 -25.95
C ASP A 96 10.13 7.13 -25.92
N GLU A 97 11.06 6.29 -25.42
CA GLU A 97 11.00 4.84 -25.57
C GLU A 97 10.42 4.16 -24.31
N ALA A 98 9.13 4.38 -24.05
CA ALA A 98 8.44 3.75 -22.93
C ALA A 98 8.34 2.20 -23.07
N ALA A 99 8.19 1.68 -24.28
CA ALA A 99 8.05 0.24 -24.51
C ALA A 99 9.34 -0.55 -24.22
N PRO A 100 10.55 -0.16 -24.67
CA PRO A 100 11.80 -0.78 -24.24
C PRO A 100 12.02 -0.75 -22.74
N MET A 101 11.66 0.36 -22.07
CA MET A 101 11.76 0.51 -20.61
C MET A 101 10.86 -0.47 -19.86
N ALA A 102 9.61 -0.63 -20.30
CA ALA A 102 8.68 -1.60 -19.72
C ALA A 102 9.19 -3.04 -19.89
N ALA A 103 9.70 -3.37 -21.10
CA ALA A 103 10.27 -4.67 -21.38
C ALA A 103 11.53 -4.95 -20.55
N GLU A 104 12.40 -3.96 -20.35
CA GLU A 104 13.58 -4.09 -19.50
C GLU A 104 13.19 -4.28 -18.04
N LEU A 105 12.28 -3.46 -17.51
CA LEU A 105 11.78 -3.59 -16.15
C LEU A 105 11.18 -4.98 -15.91
N LEU A 106 10.33 -5.46 -16.82
CA LEU A 106 9.72 -6.79 -16.71
C LEU A 106 10.74 -7.94 -16.65
N LYS A 107 11.88 -7.81 -17.36
CA LYS A 107 12.99 -8.77 -17.27
C LYS A 107 13.71 -8.70 -15.93
N LYS A 108 13.81 -7.50 -15.34
CA LYS A 108 14.56 -7.29 -14.11
C LYS A 108 13.74 -7.58 -12.85
N ILE A 109 12.41 -7.51 -12.89
CA ILE A 109 11.55 -7.89 -11.75
C ILE A 109 11.63 -9.41 -11.54
N PRO A 110 12.12 -9.91 -10.39
CA PRO A 110 12.19 -11.34 -10.09
C PRO A 110 10.81 -12.02 -10.10
N ALA A 111 10.75 -13.30 -10.44
CA ALA A 111 9.49 -14.05 -10.48
C ALA A 111 8.72 -14.01 -9.15
N PRO A 112 9.34 -14.12 -7.96
CA PRO A 112 8.61 -13.95 -6.69
C PRO A 112 7.98 -12.58 -6.51
N HIS A 113 8.65 -11.50 -6.97
CA HIS A 113 8.09 -10.14 -6.91
C HIS A 113 6.87 -9.99 -7.82
N ARG A 114 6.94 -10.53 -9.05
CA ARG A 114 5.79 -10.54 -9.97
C ARG A 114 4.61 -11.32 -9.39
N ALA A 115 4.89 -12.48 -8.77
CA ALA A 115 3.84 -13.27 -8.14
C ALA A 115 3.18 -12.53 -6.97
N LEU A 116 3.96 -11.85 -6.13
CA LEU A 116 3.43 -11.01 -5.05
C LEU A 116 2.56 -9.89 -5.60
N LEU A 117 3.08 -9.09 -6.55
CA LEU A 117 2.34 -7.97 -7.15
C LEU A 117 1.02 -8.43 -7.80
N ALA A 118 1.01 -9.59 -8.45
CA ALA A 118 -0.20 -10.17 -9.04
C ALA A 118 -1.20 -10.71 -8.00
N SER A 119 -0.78 -10.97 -6.77
CA SER A 119 -1.63 -11.51 -5.70
C SER A 119 -2.28 -10.46 -4.80
N LEU A 120 -2.00 -9.17 -5.02
CA LEU A 120 -2.51 -8.08 -4.19
C LEU A 120 -4.03 -7.98 -4.27
N LYS A 121 -4.68 -7.89 -3.11
CA LYS A 121 -6.13 -7.68 -2.99
C LYS A 121 -6.47 -6.19 -3.05
N VAL A 122 -7.69 -5.83 -3.42
CA VAL A 122 -8.15 -4.43 -3.39
C VAL A 122 -8.69 -4.02 -2.02
N SER A 123 -9.23 -4.97 -1.28
CA SER A 123 -9.77 -4.78 0.07
C SER A 123 -9.78 -6.08 0.85
N GLU A 124 -10.00 -5.98 2.16
CA GLU A 124 -10.21 -7.12 3.06
C GLU A 124 -11.16 -6.71 4.18
N MET A 125 -12.02 -7.64 4.62
CA MET A 125 -12.85 -7.46 5.81
C MET A 125 -12.40 -8.40 6.92
N ILE A 126 -12.15 -7.85 8.11
CA ILE A 126 -11.78 -8.62 9.29
C ILE A 126 -12.51 -8.02 10.50
N GLY A 127 -13.35 -8.80 11.15
CA GLY A 127 -14.13 -8.35 12.31
C GLY A 127 -14.97 -7.12 11.95
N ASP A 128 -14.80 -6.04 12.69
CA ASP A 128 -15.54 -4.79 12.54
C ASP A 128 -14.87 -3.77 11.61
N TYR A 129 -13.85 -4.20 10.88
CA TYR A 129 -13.02 -3.33 10.04
C TYR A 129 -13.05 -3.75 8.57
N PHE A 130 -13.05 -2.75 7.71
CA PHE A 130 -12.83 -2.88 6.28
C PHE A 130 -11.52 -2.18 5.92
N PHE A 131 -10.60 -2.93 5.33
CA PHE A 131 -9.29 -2.45 4.93
C PHE A 131 -9.26 -2.18 3.44
N CYS A 132 -8.84 -1.00 3.03
CA CYS A 132 -8.60 -0.62 1.64
C CYS A 132 -7.46 0.40 1.57
N HIS A 133 -6.98 0.66 0.35
CA HIS A 133 -5.87 1.60 0.20
C HIS A 133 -6.28 3.05 0.43
N ALA A 134 -7.28 3.56 -0.31
CA ALA A 134 -7.62 4.99 -0.30
C ALA A 134 -8.87 5.34 0.51
N GLY A 135 -9.88 4.50 0.47
CA GLY A 135 -11.17 4.74 1.11
C GLY A 135 -12.32 4.03 0.39
N ALA A 136 -13.55 4.37 0.74
CA ALA A 136 -14.75 3.79 0.16
C ALA A 136 -15.76 4.89 -0.21
N ARG A 137 -16.54 4.69 -1.27
CA ARG A 137 -17.54 5.64 -1.73
C ARG A 137 -18.74 5.65 -0.77
N PRO A 138 -19.10 6.81 -0.18
CA PRO A 138 -20.28 6.94 0.65
C PRO A 138 -21.58 6.57 -0.09
N GLY A 139 -22.48 5.89 0.61
CA GLY A 139 -23.77 5.46 0.04
C GLY A 139 -23.70 4.20 -0.82
N VAL A 140 -22.53 3.60 -0.99
CA VAL A 140 -22.34 2.30 -1.65
C VAL A 140 -21.94 1.27 -0.60
N SER A 141 -22.56 0.09 -0.60
CA SER A 141 -22.20 -0.99 0.33
C SER A 141 -20.78 -1.48 0.09
N LEU A 142 -20.10 -1.96 1.14
CA LEU A 142 -18.68 -2.30 1.10
C LEU A 142 -18.35 -3.47 0.15
N ASP A 143 -19.30 -4.37 -0.07
CA ASP A 143 -19.19 -5.50 -1.02
C ASP A 143 -19.37 -5.09 -2.49
N ARG A 144 -19.82 -3.84 -2.76
CA ARG A 144 -20.12 -3.31 -4.10
C ARG A 144 -19.28 -2.10 -4.49
N GLN A 145 -18.22 -1.83 -3.73
CA GLN A 145 -17.30 -0.72 -3.99
C GLN A 145 -16.57 -0.92 -5.33
N ASP A 146 -16.44 0.16 -6.09
CA ASP A 146 -15.61 0.15 -7.30
C ASP A 146 -14.12 0.07 -6.89
N PRO A 147 -13.33 -0.86 -7.47
CA PRO A 147 -11.89 -0.90 -7.26
C PRO A 147 -11.18 0.44 -7.50
N ALA A 148 -11.67 1.27 -8.42
CA ALA A 148 -11.11 2.59 -8.65
C ALA A 148 -11.30 3.51 -7.45
N ASP A 149 -12.44 3.48 -6.78
CA ASP A 149 -12.68 4.24 -5.57
C ASP A 149 -11.76 3.74 -4.42
N LEU A 150 -11.69 2.43 -4.22
CA LEU A 150 -10.85 1.83 -3.18
C LEU A 150 -9.37 2.20 -3.31
N LEU A 151 -8.90 2.55 -4.53
CA LEU A 151 -7.50 2.88 -4.84
C LEU A 151 -7.23 4.38 -4.98
N TRP A 152 -8.24 5.23 -5.22
CA TRP A 152 -8.01 6.63 -5.59
C TRP A 152 -8.88 7.66 -4.88
N ILE A 153 -9.98 7.27 -4.23
CA ILE A 153 -10.94 8.22 -3.64
C ILE A 153 -10.25 9.11 -2.60
N ARG A 154 -10.62 10.38 -2.58
CA ARG A 154 -10.10 11.36 -1.60
C ARG A 154 -11.24 12.16 -0.99
N HIS A 155 -11.52 13.35 -1.54
CA HIS A 155 -12.40 14.34 -0.94
C HIS A 155 -13.80 13.79 -0.60
N GLU A 156 -14.43 13.04 -1.53
CA GLU A 156 -15.78 12.50 -1.33
C GLU A 156 -15.86 11.54 -0.13
N PHE A 157 -14.79 10.83 0.16
CA PHE A 157 -14.69 9.96 1.32
C PHE A 157 -14.24 10.71 2.58
N LEU A 158 -13.16 11.51 2.46
CA LEU A 158 -12.53 12.16 3.61
C LEU A 158 -13.41 13.21 4.27
N SER A 159 -14.28 13.89 3.50
CA SER A 159 -15.21 14.90 4.00
C SER A 159 -16.56 14.34 4.43
N SER A 160 -16.78 13.01 4.33
CA SER A 160 -18.08 12.39 4.61
C SER A 160 -18.14 11.81 6.02
N ASP A 161 -19.26 12.09 6.70
CA ASP A 161 -19.63 11.44 7.97
C ASP A 161 -20.52 10.21 7.76
N TYR A 162 -20.60 9.68 6.52
CA TYR A 162 -21.40 8.50 6.23
C TYR A 162 -20.97 7.31 7.08
N ALA A 163 -21.94 6.71 7.78
CA ALA A 163 -21.72 5.52 8.60
C ALA A 163 -21.76 4.27 7.72
N PHE A 164 -20.58 3.72 7.45
CA PHE A 164 -20.46 2.41 6.79
C PHE A 164 -20.81 1.28 7.76
N GLU A 165 -21.01 0.06 7.23
CA GLU A 165 -21.26 -1.16 8.03
C GLU A 165 -20.04 -1.57 8.87
N LYS A 166 -18.84 -1.06 8.54
CA LYS A 166 -17.56 -1.29 9.20
C LYS A 166 -16.77 0.00 9.31
N ILE A 167 -15.81 0.06 10.23
CA ILE A 167 -14.82 1.13 10.28
C ILE A 167 -13.81 0.94 9.15
N ILE A 168 -13.62 1.95 8.31
CA ILE A 168 -12.67 1.89 7.19
C ILE A 168 -11.26 2.19 7.69
N VAL A 169 -10.33 1.26 7.51
CA VAL A 169 -8.89 1.50 7.76
C VAL A 169 -8.19 1.72 6.43
N HIS A 170 -7.52 2.88 6.28
CA HIS A 170 -6.98 3.31 4.99
C HIS A 170 -5.68 4.12 5.10
N GLY A 171 -5.09 4.44 3.94
CA GLY A 171 -3.94 5.31 3.74
C GLY A 171 -4.15 6.29 2.59
N HIS A 172 -3.21 6.33 1.60
CA HIS A 172 -3.26 7.07 0.34
C HIS A 172 -3.22 8.60 0.44
N THR A 173 -3.81 9.18 1.45
CA THR A 173 -3.80 10.62 1.70
C THR A 173 -3.00 10.88 2.96
N PRO A 174 -1.71 11.29 2.83
CA PRO A 174 -0.84 11.47 3.96
C PRO A 174 -1.35 12.51 4.96
N VAL A 175 -1.23 12.18 6.24
CA VAL A 175 -1.56 13.03 7.38
C VAL A 175 -0.34 13.18 8.28
N GLU A 176 -0.28 14.25 9.07
CA GLU A 176 0.83 14.47 9.99
C GLU A 176 0.89 13.40 11.09
N GLN A 177 -0.28 13.00 11.58
CA GLN A 177 -0.46 11.94 12.57
C GLN A 177 -1.68 11.09 12.20
N PRO A 178 -1.69 9.79 12.56
CA PRO A 178 -2.88 8.95 12.32
C PRO A 178 -4.16 9.57 12.85
N GLU A 179 -5.21 9.55 12.05
CA GLU A 179 -6.50 10.16 12.35
C GLU A 179 -7.53 9.09 12.67
N PHE A 180 -8.28 9.30 13.75
CA PHE A 180 -9.37 8.44 14.19
C PHE A 180 -10.70 9.20 14.08
N HIS A 181 -11.59 8.73 13.21
CA HIS A 181 -12.94 9.23 13.03
C HIS A 181 -13.95 8.11 13.33
N PRO A 182 -15.23 8.45 13.57
CA PRO A 182 -16.25 7.42 13.85
C PRO A 182 -16.43 6.39 12.74
N ASN A 183 -16.17 6.77 11.48
CA ASN A 183 -16.37 5.95 10.29
C ASN A 183 -15.07 5.46 9.62
N ARG A 184 -13.90 6.01 9.99
CA ARG A 184 -12.61 5.67 9.36
C ARG A 184 -11.41 5.92 10.27
N ILE A 185 -10.31 5.23 9.96
CA ILE A 185 -8.99 5.44 10.57
C ILE A 185 -7.97 5.58 9.45
N ASN A 186 -7.28 6.74 9.39
CA ASN A 186 -6.19 6.98 8.45
C ASN A 186 -4.85 6.77 9.17
N ILE A 187 -4.01 5.87 8.66
CA ILE A 187 -2.68 5.60 9.24
C ILE A 187 -1.52 5.96 8.31
N ASP A 188 -1.77 6.65 7.20
CA ASP A 188 -0.72 7.07 6.28
C ASP A 188 -0.01 8.32 6.79
N THR A 189 1.20 8.15 7.29
CA THR A 189 2.05 9.25 7.76
C THR A 189 3.10 9.69 6.74
N GLY A 190 2.94 9.30 5.47
CA GLY A 190 3.78 9.75 4.36
C GLY A 190 5.23 9.26 4.46
N ALA A 191 5.44 7.98 4.78
CA ALA A 191 6.75 7.40 5.12
C ALA A 191 7.84 7.71 4.08
N TYR A 192 7.50 7.82 2.79
CA TYR A 192 8.45 8.15 1.72
C TYR A 192 9.09 9.54 1.88
N ALA A 193 8.39 10.49 2.49
CA ALA A 193 8.83 11.87 2.69
C ALA A 193 9.22 12.17 4.13
N THR A 194 8.52 11.59 5.09
CA THR A 194 8.69 11.87 6.52
C THR A 194 9.63 10.89 7.22
N GLY A 195 9.87 9.70 6.61
CA GLY A 195 10.52 8.57 7.29
C GLY A 195 9.63 7.88 8.33
N ARG A 196 8.47 8.45 8.66
CA ARG A 196 7.54 7.93 9.69
C ARG A 196 6.60 6.89 9.10
N LEU A 197 6.63 5.67 9.63
CA LEU A 197 5.71 4.59 9.27
C LEU A 197 4.85 4.23 10.47
N SER A 198 3.54 4.14 10.26
CA SER A 198 2.55 3.84 11.30
C SER A 198 1.97 2.45 11.13
N CYS A 199 1.63 1.82 12.25
CA CYS A 199 0.90 0.56 12.31
C CYS A 199 -0.21 0.70 13.36
N LEU A 200 -1.44 0.38 12.96
CA LEU A 200 -2.58 0.28 13.86
C LEU A 200 -2.66 -1.15 14.39
N VAL A 201 -2.68 -1.32 15.70
CA VAL A 201 -2.97 -2.59 16.37
C VAL A 201 -4.43 -2.59 16.77
N LEU A 202 -5.15 -3.61 16.31
CA LEU A 202 -6.57 -3.84 16.61
C LEU A 202 -6.69 -5.15 17.38
N SER A 203 -7.24 -5.09 18.58
CA SER A 203 -7.39 -6.26 19.46
C SER A 203 -8.68 -6.10 20.25
N SER A 204 -9.65 -7.00 20.09
CA SER A 204 -10.95 -6.96 20.77
C SER A 204 -11.58 -5.58 20.74
N ASP A 205 -11.43 -4.81 21.82
CA ASP A 205 -11.93 -3.46 22.06
C ASP A 205 -10.83 -2.38 22.10
N GLU A 206 -9.54 -2.79 21.87
CA GLU A 206 -8.39 -1.89 21.96
C GLU A 206 -7.87 -1.49 20.57
N GLN A 207 -7.62 -0.19 20.42
CA GLN A 207 -6.93 0.40 19.27
C GLN A 207 -5.66 1.08 19.75
N ARG A 208 -4.50 0.63 19.26
CA ARG A 208 -3.19 1.19 19.62
C ARG A 208 -2.37 1.51 18.38
N LEU A 209 -1.44 2.44 18.50
CA LEU A 209 -0.50 2.81 17.44
C LEU A 209 0.91 2.34 17.78
N ILE A 210 1.60 1.81 16.78
CA ILE A 210 3.06 1.62 16.77
C ILE A 210 3.60 2.48 15.64
N CYS A 211 4.48 3.43 15.96
CA CYS A 211 5.14 4.27 14.98
C CYS A 211 6.65 4.02 14.98
N VAL A 212 7.27 4.16 13.83
CA VAL A 212 8.72 4.15 13.64
C VAL A 212 9.13 5.28 12.71
N GLY A 213 10.36 5.76 12.85
CA GLY A 213 10.81 6.99 12.22
C GLY A 213 10.63 8.19 13.15
N ASP A 214 11.44 9.23 12.96
CA ASP A 214 11.45 10.46 13.77
C ASP A 214 10.45 11.49 13.21
#